data_c95bd4923861e384682ed0a51bfae81f
#
_entry.id   c95bd4923861e384682ed0a51bfae81f
#
_cell.length_a   1.000
_cell.length_b   1.000
_cell.length_c   1.000
_cell.angle_alpha   90.00
_cell.angle_beta   90.00
_cell.angle_gamma   90.00
#
_symmetry.space_group_name_H-M   'P 1'
#
loop_
_entity.id
_entity.type
_entity.pdbx_description
1 polymer ?
#
loop_
_entity_poly.entity_id
_entity_poly.type
_entity_poly.pdbx_seq_one_letter_code
_entity_poly.pdbx_strand_id
1 'polypeptide(L)'
;MQTLTIIRPDDMHLHLRDGDALKAVAPYTARQMGRAVIMPNLKPPVVSVADALAYKARIMAALPEGSAFEPLMTLYLTDQATPELVREAKAAGIVAFKLYPAGATTNSDSGVTDLFKLIPVLEEMAKQGILFLVHGEVTDPEIDIFDREAAFIERVMKPVLAQVPNLKVVFEHITTAEAARLVLDAGDNVAASVTPQHLLLNRNDLLVGGVRPHHFCLPVLKRETHRQALVAAVTGEKAHKFFLGTDSAPHAKFAKENACGCAGMFSAMTAIELYAEVFEKAGALDKLEAFASKNGARFYGIPENTDTITLVKQSQTVPASVPYGDGELVPMCAGGEIGWTVRY
;
A
#
# COMPACT_ATOMS: atom_id res chain seq x y z
N MET A 1 7.15 22.67 22.53
CA MET A 1 7.35 21.74 21.40
C MET A 1 6.00 21.05 21.17
N GLN A 2 5.45 21.10 19.95
CA GLN A 2 4.17 20.45 19.66
C GLN A 2 4.36 18.94 19.61
N THR A 3 3.44 18.20 20.24
CA THR A 3 3.41 16.73 20.21
C THR A 3 2.05 16.23 19.77
N LEU A 4 2.02 15.08 19.12
CA LEU A 4 0.81 14.37 18.71
C LEU A 4 0.95 12.91 19.11
N THR A 5 0.13 12.45 20.05
CA THR A 5 0.05 11.03 20.42
C THR A 5 -1.17 10.43 19.75
N ILE A 6 -0.97 9.33 19.03
CA ILE A 6 -2.02 8.58 18.35
C ILE A 6 -1.92 7.10 18.69
N ILE A 7 -3.01 6.37 18.54
CA ILE A 7 -3.00 4.90 18.55
C ILE A 7 -1.94 4.43 17.54
N ARG A 8 -1.16 3.38 17.87
CA ARG A 8 -0.16 2.84 16.94
C ARG A 8 -0.81 2.53 15.59
N PRO A 9 -0.28 3.06 14.47
CA PRO A 9 -0.87 2.86 13.16
C PRO A 9 -0.72 1.43 12.63
N ASP A 10 -1.53 1.12 11.63
CA ASP A 10 -1.41 -0.08 10.79
C ASP A 10 -1.06 0.32 9.36
N ASP A 11 -0.19 -0.45 8.71
CA ASP A 11 0.12 -0.28 7.29
C ASP A 11 -0.69 -1.26 6.45
N MET A 12 -1.70 -0.77 5.76
CA MET A 12 -2.61 -1.62 4.99
C MET A 12 -2.07 -1.99 3.59
N HIS A 13 -0.79 -1.68 3.29
CA HIS A 13 -0.14 -2.10 2.05
C HIS A 13 1.39 -2.03 2.16
N LEU A 14 2.06 -3.17 2.30
CA LEU A 14 3.49 -3.23 2.52
C LEU A 14 4.18 -4.35 1.73
N HIS A 15 5.31 -4.01 1.06
CA HIS A 15 6.21 -4.97 0.44
C HIS A 15 7.46 -5.19 1.29
N LEU A 16 7.63 -6.38 1.84
CA LEU A 16 8.80 -6.72 2.65
C LEU A 16 9.91 -7.46 1.88
N ARG A 17 9.62 -7.92 0.66
CA ARG A 17 10.52 -8.78 -0.11
C ARG A 17 10.84 -10.08 0.64
N ASP A 18 12.00 -10.70 0.39
CA ASP A 18 12.42 -11.95 1.05
C ASP A 18 13.95 -11.96 1.27
N GLY A 19 14.45 -12.92 2.01
CA GLY A 19 15.88 -13.11 2.28
C GLY A 19 16.52 -11.92 3.01
N ASP A 20 17.70 -11.47 2.55
CA ASP A 20 18.41 -10.36 3.19
C ASP A 20 17.72 -9.01 3.01
N ALA A 21 16.97 -8.83 1.93
CA ALA A 21 16.13 -7.66 1.73
C ALA A 21 15.05 -7.54 2.82
N LEU A 22 14.39 -8.66 3.17
CA LEU A 22 13.42 -8.72 4.26
C LEU A 22 14.03 -8.31 5.60
N LYS A 23 15.20 -8.87 5.93
CA LYS A 23 15.92 -8.53 7.17
C LYS A 23 16.29 -7.04 7.27
N ALA A 24 16.61 -6.44 6.12
CA ALA A 24 16.99 -5.04 6.05
C ALA A 24 15.81 -4.09 6.27
N VAL A 25 14.58 -4.43 5.81
CA VAL A 25 13.46 -3.48 5.80
C VAL A 25 12.39 -3.73 6.87
N ALA A 26 12.18 -4.98 7.30
CA ALA A 26 11.15 -5.32 8.28
C ALA A 26 11.25 -4.50 9.59
N PRO A 27 12.44 -4.24 10.16
CA PRO A 27 12.57 -3.45 11.37
C PRO A 27 12.06 -2.01 11.24
N TYR A 28 12.12 -1.39 10.05
CA TYR A 28 11.65 -0.02 9.86
C TYR A 28 10.14 0.10 10.01
N THR A 29 9.39 -0.84 9.44
CA THR A 29 7.93 -0.87 9.62
C THR A 29 7.57 -1.28 11.03
N ALA A 30 8.18 -2.34 11.56
CA ALA A 30 7.81 -2.90 12.86
C ALA A 30 7.99 -1.93 14.03
N ARG A 31 8.89 -0.96 13.93
CA ARG A 31 9.06 0.07 14.98
C ARG A 31 7.94 1.12 14.98
N GLN A 32 7.28 1.38 13.85
CA GLN A 32 6.25 2.41 13.70
C GLN A 32 4.84 1.81 13.75
N MET A 33 4.64 0.65 13.11
CA MET A 33 3.33 0.06 12.88
C MET A 33 3.08 -1.12 13.83
N GLY A 34 1.83 -1.30 14.25
CA GLY A 34 1.41 -2.47 15.01
C GLY A 34 1.25 -3.69 14.11
N ARG A 35 0.69 -3.46 12.91
CA ARG A 35 0.43 -4.50 11.91
C ARG A 35 0.71 -3.97 10.52
N ALA A 36 0.90 -4.91 9.56
CA ALA A 36 0.84 -4.55 8.15
C ALA A 36 0.22 -5.66 7.30
N VAL A 37 -0.50 -5.25 6.24
CA VAL A 37 -0.99 -6.14 5.19
C VAL A 37 0.14 -6.40 4.20
N ILE A 38 0.60 -7.63 4.17
CA ILE A 38 1.81 -8.02 3.43
C ILE A 38 1.46 -8.40 2.00
N MET A 39 2.07 -7.72 1.05
CA MET A 39 1.86 -7.98 -0.37
C MET A 39 2.55 -9.28 -0.83
N PRO A 40 1.85 -10.09 -1.66
CA PRO A 40 2.23 -11.45 -1.98
C PRO A 40 3.12 -11.61 -3.23
N ASN A 41 3.54 -10.51 -3.88
CA ASN A 41 4.25 -10.53 -5.18
C ASN A 41 5.76 -10.80 -5.04
N LEU A 42 6.10 -11.90 -4.40
CA LEU A 42 7.46 -12.44 -4.37
C LEU A 42 7.81 -13.15 -5.70
N LYS A 43 9.00 -13.72 -5.78
CA LYS A 43 9.43 -14.66 -6.82
C LYS A 43 9.92 -15.96 -6.15
N PRO A 44 9.12 -17.05 -6.22
CA PRO A 44 7.77 -17.16 -6.78
C PRO A 44 6.73 -16.40 -5.95
N PRO A 45 5.54 -16.07 -6.52
CA PRO A 45 4.47 -15.39 -5.80
C PRO A 45 3.83 -16.30 -4.73
N VAL A 46 3.25 -15.68 -3.71
CA VAL A 46 2.54 -16.38 -2.62
C VAL A 46 1.13 -16.71 -3.07
N VAL A 47 0.90 -17.90 -3.60
CA VAL A 47 -0.38 -18.30 -4.24
C VAL A 47 -1.18 -19.31 -3.43
N SER A 48 -0.60 -19.88 -2.36
CA SER A 48 -1.25 -20.87 -1.50
C SER A 48 -1.18 -20.47 -0.02
N VAL A 49 -2.05 -21.09 0.78
CA VAL A 49 -2.02 -20.94 2.24
C VAL A 49 -0.68 -21.38 2.82
N ALA A 50 -0.12 -22.47 2.34
CA ALA A 50 1.18 -22.96 2.79
C ALA A 50 2.30 -21.96 2.53
N ASP A 51 2.33 -21.34 1.33
CA ASP A 51 3.31 -20.29 0.99
C ASP A 51 3.15 -19.07 1.90
N ALA A 52 1.91 -18.65 2.18
CA ALA A 52 1.64 -17.51 3.04
C ALA A 52 2.11 -17.75 4.48
N LEU A 53 1.86 -18.92 5.03
CA LEU A 53 2.31 -19.29 6.38
C LEU A 53 3.84 -19.41 6.45
N ALA A 54 4.46 -19.99 5.43
CA ALA A 54 5.91 -20.05 5.33
C ALA A 54 6.54 -18.65 5.21
N TYR A 55 5.92 -17.74 4.45
CA TYR A 55 6.36 -16.35 4.37
C TYR A 55 6.18 -15.62 5.70
N LYS A 56 5.03 -15.80 6.37
CA LYS A 56 4.80 -15.25 7.72
C LYS A 56 5.91 -15.68 8.69
N ALA A 57 6.28 -16.95 8.68
CA ALA A 57 7.36 -17.46 9.54
C ALA A 57 8.71 -16.78 9.25
N ARG A 58 9.05 -16.55 7.97
CA ARG A 58 10.28 -15.82 7.60
C ARG A 58 10.25 -14.35 8.04
N ILE A 59 9.10 -13.69 7.91
CA ILE A 59 8.92 -12.31 8.39
C ILE A 59 9.14 -12.25 9.91
N MET A 60 8.48 -13.12 10.67
CA MET A 60 8.61 -13.15 12.13
C MET A 60 10.07 -13.41 12.57
N ALA A 61 10.80 -14.27 11.86
CA ALA A 61 12.21 -14.53 12.13
C ALA A 61 13.15 -13.36 11.77
N ALA A 62 12.70 -12.42 10.93
CA ALA A 62 13.47 -11.24 10.53
C ALA A 62 13.21 -10.02 11.44
N LEU A 63 12.23 -10.10 12.34
CA LEU A 63 11.90 -9.01 13.26
C LEU A 63 12.88 -8.96 14.44
N PRO A 64 13.10 -7.77 15.03
CA PRO A 64 13.83 -7.66 16.28
C PRO A 64 13.19 -8.50 17.40
N GLU A 65 14.01 -9.02 18.31
CA GLU A 65 13.54 -9.75 19.47
C GLU A 65 12.55 -8.92 20.29
N GLY A 66 11.44 -9.53 20.69
CA GLY A 66 10.37 -8.86 21.44
C GLY A 66 9.45 -7.96 20.60
N SER A 67 9.59 -7.94 19.29
CA SER A 67 8.68 -7.18 18.42
C SER A 67 7.25 -7.67 18.55
N ALA A 68 6.31 -6.75 18.79
CA ALA A 68 4.88 -7.03 18.81
C ALA A 68 4.21 -6.85 17.43
N PHE A 69 4.99 -6.59 16.37
CA PHE A 69 4.47 -6.40 15.01
C PHE A 69 3.81 -7.67 14.48
N GLU A 70 2.61 -7.52 13.90
CA GLU A 70 1.85 -8.63 13.33
C GLU A 70 1.71 -8.49 11.81
N PRO A 71 2.27 -9.41 11.00
CA PRO A 71 2.03 -9.47 9.57
C PRO A 71 0.66 -10.11 9.25
N LEU A 72 -0.18 -9.37 8.53
CA LEU A 72 -1.47 -9.82 7.99
C LEU A 72 -1.23 -10.33 6.58
N MET A 73 -1.36 -11.65 6.40
CA MET A 73 -0.97 -12.30 5.14
C MET A 73 -2.07 -12.22 4.09
N THR A 74 -1.64 -12.11 2.83
CA THR A 74 -2.50 -12.12 1.64
C THR A 74 -2.08 -13.19 0.66
N LEU A 75 -2.97 -13.58 -0.25
CA LEU A 75 -2.65 -14.43 -1.38
C LEU A 75 -2.64 -13.63 -2.68
N TYR A 76 -1.74 -13.99 -3.57
CA TYR A 76 -1.67 -13.48 -4.92
C TYR A 76 -2.79 -14.10 -5.76
N LEU A 77 -3.70 -13.27 -6.28
CA LEU A 77 -4.77 -13.73 -7.16
C LEU A 77 -4.20 -14.04 -8.56
N THR A 78 -4.42 -15.27 -9.04
CA THR A 78 -4.03 -15.71 -10.38
C THR A 78 -5.23 -16.23 -11.15
N ASP A 79 -5.09 -16.45 -12.46
CA ASP A 79 -6.13 -17.06 -13.29
C ASP A 79 -6.51 -18.49 -12.85
N GLN A 80 -5.71 -19.12 -11.98
CA GLN A 80 -5.93 -20.48 -11.44
C GLN A 80 -6.64 -20.46 -10.07
N ALA A 81 -6.97 -19.30 -9.52
CA ALA A 81 -7.65 -19.23 -8.24
C ALA A 81 -9.04 -19.89 -8.30
N THR A 82 -9.41 -20.57 -7.22
CA THR A 82 -10.69 -21.28 -7.12
C THR A 82 -11.48 -20.83 -5.88
N PRO A 83 -12.81 -21.03 -5.85
CA PRO A 83 -13.60 -20.82 -4.64
C PRO A 83 -13.14 -21.67 -3.43
N GLU A 84 -12.59 -22.87 -3.68
CA GLU A 84 -12.00 -23.73 -2.65
C GLU A 84 -10.83 -23.04 -1.95
N LEU A 85 -9.91 -22.45 -2.73
CA LEU A 85 -8.77 -21.72 -2.19
C LEU A 85 -9.23 -20.54 -1.31
N VAL A 86 -10.33 -19.87 -1.67
CA VAL A 86 -10.91 -18.78 -0.85
C VAL A 86 -11.36 -19.33 0.53
N ARG A 87 -12.01 -20.48 0.56
CA ARG A 87 -12.44 -21.11 1.83
C ARG A 87 -11.25 -21.55 2.68
N GLU A 88 -10.24 -22.15 2.07
CA GLU A 88 -8.98 -22.54 2.73
C GLU A 88 -8.27 -21.32 3.31
N ALA A 89 -8.16 -20.25 2.53
CA ALA A 89 -7.54 -18.99 2.95
C ALA A 89 -8.27 -18.39 4.17
N LYS A 90 -9.61 -18.38 4.14
CA LYS A 90 -10.43 -17.90 5.27
C LYS A 90 -10.19 -18.72 6.54
N ALA A 91 -10.19 -20.04 6.43
CA ALA A 91 -9.94 -20.93 7.55
C ALA A 91 -8.54 -20.76 8.15
N ALA A 92 -7.55 -20.39 7.34
CA ALA A 92 -6.18 -20.14 7.76
C ALA A 92 -5.90 -18.72 8.27
N GLY A 93 -6.91 -17.82 8.29
CA GLY A 93 -6.75 -16.45 8.75
C GLY A 93 -6.06 -15.52 7.73
N ILE A 94 -6.03 -15.89 6.46
CA ILE A 94 -5.62 -14.99 5.38
C ILE A 94 -6.65 -13.88 5.24
N VAL A 95 -6.21 -12.62 5.20
CA VAL A 95 -7.11 -11.47 5.27
C VAL A 95 -7.67 -11.06 3.90
N ALA A 96 -6.93 -11.33 2.81
CA ALA A 96 -7.30 -10.84 1.49
C ALA A 96 -6.63 -11.61 0.35
N PHE A 97 -7.19 -11.42 -0.86
CA PHE A 97 -6.53 -11.73 -2.13
C PHE A 97 -6.14 -10.44 -2.84
N LYS A 98 -4.92 -10.37 -3.33
CA LYS A 98 -4.37 -9.23 -4.05
C LYS A 98 -4.41 -9.46 -5.55
N LEU A 99 -5.11 -8.59 -6.26
CA LEU A 99 -5.11 -8.48 -7.71
C LEU A 99 -3.92 -7.67 -8.20
N TYR A 100 -3.15 -8.28 -9.09
CA TYR A 100 -2.27 -7.59 -10.03
C TYR A 100 -2.75 -7.93 -11.44
N PRO A 101 -3.15 -6.96 -12.27
CA PRO A 101 -3.27 -7.21 -13.71
C PRO A 101 -1.92 -7.64 -14.28
N ALA A 102 -1.91 -8.65 -15.15
CA ALA A 102 -0.66 -9.20 -15.69
C ALA A 102 0.19 -8.11 -16.36
N GLY A 103 1.44 -7.94 -15.91
CA GLY A 103 2.37 -6.93 -16.43
C GLY A 103 2.16 -5.50 -15.90
N ALA A 104 1.27 -5.27 -14.93
CA ALA A 104 0.99 -3.92 -14.43
C ALA A 104 2.13 -3.32 -13.60
N THR A 105 2.86 -4.13 -12.83
CA THR A 105 3.90 -3.67 -11.90
C THR A 105 4.98 -4.74 -11.66
N THR A 106 5.90 -4.49 -10.76
CA THR A 106 6.98 -5.41 -10.38
C THR A 106 6.43 -6.77 -9.95
N ASN A 107 6.97 -7.86 -10.51
CA ASN A 107 6.58 -9.24 -10.24
C ASN A 107 5.08 -9.52 -10.49
N SER A 108 4.49 -8.90 -11.51
CA SER A 108 3.10 -9.11 -11.90
C SER A 108 2.91 -10.01 -13.12
N ASP A 109 3.96 -10.71 -13.57
CA ASP A 109 3.92 -11.61 -14.73
C ASP A 109 2.89 -12.76 -14.57
N SER A 110 2.68 -13.23 -13.32
CA SER A 110 1.70 -14.26 -12.97
C SER A 110 0.31 -13.68 -12.63
N GLY A 111 0.10 -12.40 -12.89
CA GLY A 111 -1.13 -11.68 -12.59
C GLY A 111 -2.33 -12.17 -13.41
N VAL A 112 -3.49 -11.63 -13.06
CA VAL A 112 -4.76 -11.96 -13.71
C VAL A 112 -4.79 -11.38 -15.12
N THR A 113 -5.14 -12.22 -16.10
CA THR A 113 -5.28 -11.81 -17.50
C THR A 113 -6.71 -11.39 -17.85
N ASP A 114 -7.71 -11.98 -17.18
CA ASP A 114 -9.12 -11.68 -17.37
C ASP A 114 -9.89 -11.86 -16.05
N LEU A 115 -10.14 -10.77 -15.35
CA LEU A 115 -10.81 -10.80 -14.04
C LEU A 115 -12.26 -11.30 -14.13
N PHE A 116 -12.94 -11.15 -15.28
CA PHE A 116 -14.32 -11.60 -15.43
C PHE A 116 -14.47 -13.12 -15.41
N LYS A 117 -13.42 -13.87 -15.72
CA LYS A 117 -13.39 -15.34 -15.53
C LYS A 117 -13.35 -15.75 -14.06
N LEU A 118 -12.96 -14.85 -13.18
CA LEU A 118 -12.83 -15.09 -11.74
C LEU A 118 -14.05 -14.61 -10.94
N ILE A 119 -15.16 -14.22 -11.59
CA ILE A 119 -16.39 -13.82 -10.89
C ILE A 119 -16.81 -14.85 -9.83
N PRO A 120 -16.82 -16.18 -10.07
CA PRO A 120 -17.15 -17.15 -9.04
C PRO A 120 -16.20 -17.13 -7.82
N VAL A 121 -14.95 -16.77 -8.01
CA VAL A 121 -13.96 -16.59 -6.91
C VAL A 121 -14.30 -15.32 -6.12
N LEU A 122 -14.61 -14.22 -6.80
CA LEU A 122 -15.01 -12.95 -6.16
C LEU A 122 -16.33 -13.09 -5.39
N GLU A 123 -17.30 -13.86 -5.90
CA GLU A 123 -18.54 -14.18 -5.20
C GLU A 123 -18.27 -14.99 -3.92
N GLU A 124 -17.37 -15.97 -3.98
CA GLU A 124 -16.96 -16.72 -2.79
C GLU A 124 -16.22 -15.82 -1.79
N MET A 125 -15.36 -14.89 -2.26
CA MET A 125 -14.71 -13.92 -1.37
C MET A 125 -15.75 -13.03 -0.66
N ALA A 126 -16.75 -12.54 -1.39
CA ALA A 126 -17.86 -11.78 -0.81
C ALA A 126 -18.61 -12.57 0.27
N LYS A 127 -18.90 -13.85 0.00
CA LYS A 127 -19.58 -14.76 0.92
C LYS A 127 -18.77 -15.06 2.18
N GLN A 128 -17.46 -15.24 2.06
CA GLN A 128 -16.56 -15.52 3.17
C GLN A 128 -16.11 -14.25 3.93
N GLY A 129 -16.39 -13.06 3.39
CA GLY A 129 -15.93 -11.78 3.94
C GLY A 129 -14.40 -11.62 3.85
N ILE A 130 -13.75 -12.25 2.88
CA ILE A 130 -12.34 -12.01 2.54
C ILE A 130 -12.27 -10.78 1.63
N LEU A 131 -11.27 -9.91 1.86
CA LEU A 131 -11.13 -8.67 1.12
C LEU A 131 -10.50 -8.91 -0.26
N PHE A 132 -10.91 -8.10 -1.22
CA PHE A 132 -10.33 -7.98 -2.54
C PHE A 132 -9.48 -6.71 -2.64
N LEU A 133 -8.17 -6.86 -2.73
CA LEU A 133 -7.21 -5.76 -2.81
C LEU A 133 -6.79 -5.57 -4.26
N VAL A 134 -6.89 -4.35 -4.78
CA VAL A 134 -6.82 -4.10 -6.22
C VAL A 134 -5.68 -3.14 -6.58
N HIS A 135 -4.70 -3.62 -7.37
CA HIS A 135 -3.85 -2.73 -8.16
C HIS A 135 -4.65 -2.34 -9.40
N GLY A 136 -5.13 -1.11 -9.45
CA GLY A 136 -6.16 -0.67 -10.38
C GLY A 136 -5.63 -0.02 -11.64
N GLU A 137 -4.83 -0.71 -12.45
CA GLU A 137 -4.35 -0.21 -13.74
C GLU A 137 -4.62 -1.21 -14.87
N VAL A 138 -5.03 -0.71 -16.04
CA VAL A 138 -5.01 -1.49 -17.29
C VAL A 138 -3.58 -1.60 -17.81
N THR A 139 -3.31 -2.64 -18.61
CA THR A 139 -1.98 -2.90 -19.17
C THR A 139 -1.91 -2.75 -20.68
N ASP A 140 -2.99 -2.27 -21.30
CA ASP A 140 -3.06 -2.00 -22.75
C ASP A 140 -1.96 -1.00 -23.16
N PRO A 141 -1.11 -1.34 -24.15
CA PRO A 141 0.02 -0.49 -24.55
C PRO A 141 -0.40 0.84 -25.17
N GLU A 142 -1.62 0.93 -25.70
CA GLU A 142 -2.17 2.16 -26.29
C GLU A 142 -2.69 3.15 -25.25
N ILE A 143 -2.87 2.72 -24.00
CA ILE A 143 -3.34 3.60 -22.93
C ILE A 143 -2.15 4.29 -22.28
N ASP A 144 -2.20 5.63 -22.27
CA ASP A 144 -1.21 6.46 -21.60
C ASP A 144 -1.06 6.01 -20.13
N ILE A 145 0.18 5.89 -19.66
CA ILE A 145 0.49 5.43 -18.30
C ILE A 145 -0.18 6.30 -17.21
N PHE A 146 -0.45 7.56 -17.51
CA PHE A 146 -1.15 8.47 -16.59
C PHE A 146 -2.66 8.25 -16.54
N ASP A 147 -3.24 7.57 -17.53
CA ASP A 147 -4.69 7.35 -17.66
C ASP A 147 -5.12 5.90 -17.32
N ARG A 148 -4.17 5.00 -17.07
CA ARG A 148 -4.40 3.57 -16.84
C ARG A 148 -5.34 3.29 -15.67
N GLU A 149 -5.24 4.05 -14.58
CA GLU A 149 -6.12 3.89 -13.42
C GLU A 149 -7.56 4.31 -13.75
N ALA A 150 -7.75 5.44 -14.44
CA ALA A 150 -9.08 5.88 -14.87
C ALA A 150 -9.72 4.89 -15.85
N ALA A 151 -8.94 4.34 -16.80
CA ALA A 151 -9.41 3.32 -17.71
C ALA A 151 -9.80 2.01 -16.99
N PHE A 152 -9.05 1.59 -15.98
CA PHE A 152 -9.36 0.42 -15.17
C PHE A 152 -10.68 0.60 -14.41
N ILE A 153 -10.92 1.77 -13.85
CA ILE A 153 -12.17 2.08 -13.15
C ILE A 153 -13.37 1.83 -14.06
N GLU A 154 -13.34 2.37 -15.27
CA GLU A 154 -14.48 2.27 -16.20
C GLU A 154 -14.64 0.86 -16.78
N ARG A 155 -13.53 0.23 -17.17
CA ARG A 155 -13.56 -1.04 -17.92
C ARG A 155 -13.67 -2.27 -17.03
N VAL A 156 -13.18 -2.19 -15.79
CA VAL A 156 -13.05 -3.35 -14.91
C VAL A 156 -13.77 -3.13 -13.57
N MET A 157 -13.41 -2.06 -12.83
CA MET A 157 -13.86 -1.94 -11.43
C MET A 157 -15.37 -1.74 -11.32
N LYS A 158 -15.94 -0.81 -12.09
CA LYS A 158 -17.39 -0.56 -12.09
C LYS A 158 -18.20 -1.80 -12.50
N PRO A 159 -17.87 -2.52 -13.60
CA PRO A 159 -18.52 -3.77 -13.94
C PRO A 159 -18.42 -4.87 -12.87
N VAL A 160 -17.26 -5.02 -12.22
CA VAL A 160 -17.07 -6.00 -11.14
C VAL A 160 -17.93 -5.66 -9.93
N LEU A 161 -17.96 -4.40 -9.49
CA LEU A 161 -18.82 -3.95 -8.38
C LEU A 161 -20.31 -4.12 -8.68
N ALA A 162 -20.71 -3.98 -9.95
CA ALA A 162 -22.10 -4.22 -10.37
C ALA A 162 -22.46 -5.72 -10.34
N GLN A 163 -21.52 -6.61 -10.69
CA GLN A 163 -21.74 -8.06 -10.71
C GLN A 163 -21.67 -8.68 -9.32
N VAL A 164 -20.78 -8.18 -8.45
CA VAL A 164 -20.56 -8.70 -7.09
C VAL A 164 -20.72 -7.56 -6.07
N PRO A 165 -21.96 -7.07 -5.85
CA PRO A 165 -22.20 -5.82 -5.09
C PRO A 165 -21.83 -5.90 -3.62
N ASN A 166 -21.71 -7.09 -3.03
CA ASN A 166 -21.34 -7.30 -1.63
C ASN A 166 -19.85 -7.57 -1.43
N LEU A 167 -19.04 -7.54 -2.50
CA LEU A 167 -17.61 -7.74 -2.39
C LEU A 167 -16.98 -6.59 -1.62
N LYS A 168 -16.18 -6.90 -0.59
CA LYS A 168 -15.38 -5.90 0.12
C LYS A 168 -14.10 -5.60 -0.66
N VAL A 169 -13.97 -4.38 -1.16
CA VAL A 169 -12.89 -3.97 -2.05
C VAL A 169 -12.03 -2.88 -1.39
N VAL A 170 -10.72 -3.08 -1.40
CA VAL A 170 -9.76 -2.01 -1.17
C VAL A 170 -9.15 -1.64 -2.52
N PHE A 171 -9.47 -0.45 -3.03
CA PHE A 171 -8.78 0.12 -4.17
C PHE A 171 -7.46 0.70 -3.66
N GLU A 172 -6.37 -0.02 -3.90
CA GLU A 172 -5.11 0.26 -3.23
C GLU A 172 -4.30 1.37 -3.90
N HIS A 173 -3.50 2.11 -3.10
CA HIS A 173 -2.56 3.15 -3.55
C HIS A 173 -3.12 4.02 -4.67
N ILE A 174 -4.36 4.49 -4.50
CA ILE A 174 -5.04 5.30 -5.52
C ILE A 174 -4.27 6.57 -5.83
N THR A 175 -4.32 7.00 -7.11
CA THR A 175 -3.50 8.11 -7.60
C THR A 175 -4.28 9.20 -8.30
N THR A 176 -5.57 8.98 -8.62
CA THR A 176 -6.37 9.90 -9.44
C THR A 176 -7.59 10.44 -8.69
N ALA A 177 -8.10 11.58 -9.17
CA ALA A 177 -9.38 12.13 -8.72
C ALA A 177 -10.55 11.19 -9.04
N GLU A 178 -10.44 10.44 -10.13
CA GLU A 178 -11.43 9.43 -10.56
C GLU A 178 -11.53 8.30 -9.54
N ALA A 179 -10.39 7.79 -9.05
CA ALA A 179 -10.36 6.76 -8.03
C ALA A 179 -10.92 7.28 -6.69
N ALA A 180 -10.53 8.48 -6.27
CA ALA A 180 -11.09 9.10 -5.07
C ALA A 180 -12.61 9.23 -5.18
N ARG A 181 -13.13 9.68 -6.34
CA ARG A 181 -14.57 9.81 -6.58
C ARG A 181 -15.27 8.46 -6.56
N LEU A 182 -14.70 7.44 -7.24
CA LEU A 182 -15.27 6.08 -7.21
C LEU A 182 -15.49 5.61 -5.77
N VAL A 183 -14.49 5.77 -4.90
CA VAL A 183 -14.57 5.35 -3.49
C VAL A 183 -15.58 6.18 -2.71
N LEU A 184 -15.63 7.50 -2.93
CA LEU A 184 -16.59 8.40 -2.26
C LEU A 184 -18.05 8.13 -2.64
N ASP A 185 -18.28 7.70 -3.89
CA ASP A 185 -19.63 7.44 -4.43
C ASP A 185 -20.09 6.00 -4.21
N ALA A 186 -19.17 5.06 -3.98
CA ALA A 186 -19.48 3.65 -3.72
C ALA A 186 -20.10 3.42 -2.33
N GLY A 187 -20.63 2.20 -2.12
CA GLY A 187 -21.11 1.74 -0.81
C GLY A 187 -19.98 1.57 0.22
N ASP A 188 -20.36 1.23 1.46
CA ASP A 188 -19.40 1.06 2.58
C ASP A 188 -18.50 -0.18 2.42
N ASN A 189 -18.77 -1.01 1.44
CA ASN A 189 -17.94 -2.15 1.07
C ASN A 189 -16.76 -1.79 0.17
N VAL A 190 -16.58 -0.53 -0.20
CA VAL A 190 -15.45 -0.04 -1.00
C VAL A 190 -14.69 1.03 -0.24
N ALA A 191 -13.39 0.81 -0.08
CA ALA A 191 -12.46 1.75 0.55
C ALA A 191 -11.18 1.85 -0.28
N ALA A 192 -10.25 2.72 0.13
CA ALA A 192 -8.96 2.85 -0.54
C ALA A 192 -7.81 3.04 0.44
N SER A 193 -6.64 2.50 0.09
CA SER A 193 -5.38 2.90 0.69
C SER A 193 -4.75 4.05 -0.09
N VAL A 194 -4.07 4.95 0.63
CA VAL A 194 -3.39 6.10 0.02
C VAL A 194 -1.98 6.21 0.58
N THR A 195 -1.02 6.34 -0.31
CA THR A 195 0.40 6.32 0.02
C THR A 195 0.95 7.71 0.35
N PRO A 196 2.05 7.84 1.10
CA PRO A 196 2.66 9.14 1.37
C PRO A 196 3.18 9.79 0.08
N GLN A 197 3.74 9.02 -0.86
CA GLN A 197 4.25 9.53 -2.12
C GLN A 197 3.16 10.17 -2.98
N HIS A 198 1.96 9.57 -3.07
CA HIS A 198 0.87 10.13 -3.87
C HIS A 198 0.17 11.33 -3.19
N LEU A 199 0.35 11.50 -1.89
CA LEU A 199 -0.12 12.69 -1.17
C LEU A 199 0.89 13.86 -1.18
N LEU A 200 2.20 13.56 -1.25
CA LEU A 200 3.27 14.56 -1.18
C LEU A 200 3.80 14.99 -2.53
N LEU A 201 3.90 14.07 -3.49
CA LEU A 201 4.59 14.25 -4.77
C LEU A 201 3.60 14.23 -5.93
N ASN A 202 3.97 14.92 -7.00
CA ASN A 202 3.31 14.84 -8.30
C ASN A 202 4.31 14.49 -9.41
N ARG A 203 3.86 14.36 -10.65
CA ARG A 203 4.73 13.95 -11.76
C ARG A 203 5.89 14.89 -12.06
N ASN A 204 5.83 16.17 -11.64
CA ASN A 204 6.95 17.08 -11.77
C ASN A 204 8.13 16.66 -10.88
N ASP A 205 7.83 16.07 -9.71
CA ASP A 205 8.86 15.57 -8.80
C ASP A 205 9.62 14.36 -9.39
N LEU A 206 9.03 13.67 -10.37
CA LEU A 206 9.70 12.62 -11.12
C LEU A 206 10.50 13.13 -12.30
N LEU A 207 10.01 14.15 -13.03
CA LEU A 207 10.43 14.47 -14.39
C LEU A 207 11.08 15.84 -14.56
N VAL A 208 10.79 16.83 -13.70
CA VAL A 208 11.28 18.21 -13.88
C VAL A 208 12.68 18.37 -13.29
N GLY A 209 13.59 18.92 -14.09
CA GLY A 209 14.99 19.12 -13.72
C GLY A 209 15.84 17.85 -13.80
N GLY A 210 15.37 16.85 -14.53
CA GLY A 210 15.99 15.54 -14.71
C GLY A 210 15.13 14.42 -14.12
N VAL A 211 15.29 13.22 -14.67
CA VAL A 211 14.58 12.03 -14.17
C VAL A 211 15.10 11.65 -12.78
N ARG A 212 14.19 11.43 -11.83
CA ARG A 212 14.52 10.98 -10.49
C ARG A 212 14.10 9.54 -10.29
N PRO A 213 14.98 8.55 -10.47
CA PRO A 213 14.63 7.13 -10.41
C PRO A 213 13.99 6.71 -9.09
N HIS A 214 14.40 7.31 -7.97
CA HIS A 214 13.87 7.01 -6.64
C HIS A 214 12.43 7.51 -6.41
N HIS A 215 11.90 8.38 -7.31
CA HIS A 215 10.50 8.81 -7.32
C HIS A 215 9.65 8.00 -8.32
N PHE A 216 10.23 7.00 -8.99
CA PHE A 216 9.47 6.12 -9.88
C PHE A 216 8.79 5.01 -9.09
N CYS A 217 7.47 4.97 -9.15
CA CYS A 217 6.58 3.94 -8.58
C CYS A 217 5.46 3.61 -9.57
N LEU A 218 4.76 2.53 -9.35
CA LEU A 218 3.54 2.17 -10.07
C LEU A 218 2.42 1.87 -9.06
N PRO A 219 1.27 2.53 -9.21
CA PRO A 219 0.92 3.51 -10.24
C PRO A 219 1.80 4.76 -10.19
N VAL A 220 2.09 5.33 -11.37
CA VAL A 220 2.99 6.48 -11.49
C VAL A 220 2.38 7.73 -10.84
N LEU A 221 3.25 8.63 -10.33
CA LEU A 221 2.84 9.94 -9.83
C LEU A 221 2.04 10.72 -10.89
N LYS A 222 0.92 11.31 -10.50
CA LYS A 222 -0.02 11.98 -11.41
C LYS A 222 0.17 13.50 -11.38
N ARG A 223 -0.76 14.22 -12.04
CA ARG A 223 -0.82 15.69 -12.03
C ARG A 223 -1.11 16.22 -10.62
N GLU A 224 -0.72 17.46 -10.37
CA GLU A 224 -1.00 18.16 -9.12
C GLU A 224 -2.50 18.18 -8.77
N THR A 225 -3.38 18.31 -9.76
CA THR A 225 -4.83 18.27 -9.56
C THR A 225 -5.33 16.96 -8.94
N HIS A 226 -4.72 15.83 -9.34
CA HIS A 226 -5.03 14.53 -8.75
C HIS A 226 -4.49 14.44 -7.31
N ARG A 227 -3.24 14.86 -7.07
CA ARG A 227 -2.67 14.89 -5.72
C ARG A 227 -3.54 15.69 -4.75
N GLN A 228 -4.01 16.88 -5.17
CA GLN A 228 -4.92 17.71 -4.38
C GLN A 228 -6.25 17.02 -4.11
N ALA A 229 -6.80 16.29 -5.08
CA ALA A 229 -8.03 15.51 -4.93
C ALA A 229 -7.87 14.38 -3.88
N LEU A 230 -6.69 13.70 -3.86
CA LEU A 230 -6.40 12.70 -2.83
C LEU A 230 -6.31 13.33 -1.45
N VAL A 231 -5.60 14.45 -1.30
CA VAL A 231 -5.52 15.16 0.00
C VAL A 231 -6.91 15.57 0.47
N ALA A 232 -7.76 16.11 -0.43
CA ALA A 232 -9.13 16.47 -0.10
C ALA A 232 -9.98 15.24 0.32
N ALA A 233 -9.77 14.08 -0.31
CA ALA A 233 -10.49 12.85 0.03
C ALA A 233 -10.12 12.34 1.43
N VAL A 234 -8.82 12.27 1.76
CA VAL A 234 -8.37 11.76 3.08
C VAL A 234 -8.63 12.73 4.23
N THR A 235 -8.93 13.98 3.94
CA THR A 235 -9.24 15.01 4.96
C THR A 235 -10.70 15.49 4.93
N GLY A 236 -11.52 14.98 4.02
CA GLY A 236 -12.90 15.38 3.81
C GLY A 236 -13.91 14.74 4.79
N GLU A 237 -15.19 14.88 4.48
CA GLU A 237 -16.29 14.34 5.30
C GLU A 237 -16.34 12.80 5.31
N LYS A 238 -16.10 12.17 4.15
CA LYS A 238 -16.08 10.72 4.00
C LYS A 238 -14.66 10.12 4.13
N ALA A 239 -13.76 10.80 4.85
CA ALA A 239 -12.38 10.35 5.06
C ALA A 239 -12.27 8.97 5.71
N HIS A 240 -13.31 8.49 6.39
CA HIS A 240 -13.36 7.15 6.98
C HIS A 240 -13.23 6.00 5.97
N LYS A 241 -13.43 6.27 4.68
CA LYS A 241 -13.25 5.30 3.57
C LYS A 241 -11.81 5.20 3.08
N PHE A 242 -10.91 6.04 3.59
CA PHE A 242 -9.51 6.09 3.21
C PHE A 242 -8.62 5.80 4.42
N PHE A 243 -7.53 5.09 4.18
CA PHE A 243 -6.58 4.73 5.24
C PHE A 243 -5.15 4.62 4.72
N LEU A 244 -4.23 4.57 5.67
CA LEU A 244 -2.80 4.43 5.43
C LEU A 244 -2.49 3.10 4.76
N GLY A 245 -1.76 3.15 3.67
CA GLY A 245 -1.09 2.03 3.03
C GLY A 245 0.14 2.59 2.34
N THR A 246 1.33 2.27 2.87
CA THR A 246 2.55 2.95 2.46
C THR A 246 2.96 2.62 1.03
N ASP A 247 2.62 1.44 0.56
CA ASP A 247 3.22 0.85 -0.65
C ASP A 247 4.74 1.01 -0.62
N SER A 248 5.33 0.85 0.58
CA SER A 248 6.78 0.84 0.69
C SER A 248 7.30 -0.39 -0.04
N ALA A 249 7.94 -0.13 -1.18
CA ALA A 249 8.37 -1.14 -2.13
C ALA A 249 9.88 -0.99 -2.40
N PRO A 250 10.72 -1.55 -1.50
CA PRO A 250 12.16 -1.35 -1.55
C PRO A 250 12.80 -2.05 -2.77
N HIS A 251 13.72 -1.33 -3.42
CA HIS A 251 14.60 -1.82 -4.46
C HIS A 251 16.00 -1.26 -4.24
N ALA A 252 17.01 -2.10 -4.42
CA ALA A 252 18.40 -1.66 -4.31
C ALA A 252 18.67 -0.47 -5.24
N LYS A 253 19.53 0.45 -4.82
CA LYS A 253 19.87 1.66 -5.56
C LYS A 253 20.27 1.36 -7.01
N PHE A 254 21.13 0.36 -7.22
CA PHE A 254 21.57 -0.03 -8.57
C PHE A 254 20.40 -0.52 -9.45
N ALA A 255 19.36 -1.12 -8.86
CA ALA A 255 18.20 -1.60 -9.60
C ALA A 255 17.26 -0.47 -10.02
N LYS A 256 17.30 0.66 -9.32
CA LYS A 256 16.56 1.88 -9.67
C LYS A 256 17.33 2.80 -10.62
N GLU A 257 18.64 2.89 -10.44
CA GLU A 257 19.53 3.76 -11.22
C GLU A 257 20.13 3.07 -12.46
N ASN A 258 19.27 2.41 -13.22
CA ASN A 258 19.64 1.78 -14.49
C ASN A 258 18.50 1.90 -15.52
N ALA A 259 18.73 1.42 -16.74
CA ALA A 259 17.76 1.55 -17.84
C ALA A 259 16.42 0.83 -17.59
N CYS A 260 16.40 -0.22 -16.76
CA CYS A 260 15.16 -0.91 -16.37
C CYS A 260 14.36 -0.07 -15.36
N GLY A 261 15.05 0.57 -14.39
CA GLY A 261 14.44 1.47 -13.43
C GLY A 261 13.29 0.84 -12.63
N CYS A 262 13.59 -0.08 -11.69
CA CYS A 262 12.55 -0.75 -10.90
C CYS A 262 11.56 0.24 -10.26
N ALA A 263 10.26 -0.02 -10.41
CA ALA A 263 9.20 0.78 -9.81
C ALA A 263 9.00 0.44 -8.32
N GLY A 264 9.00 1.44 -7.47
CA GLY A 264 8.77 1.33 -6.02
C GLY A 264 9.56 2.37 -5.23
N MET A 265 8.97 2.91 -4.18
CA MET A 265 9.63 3.82 -3.24
C MET A 265 9.78 3.15 -1.88
N PHE A 266 10.85 3.42 -1.17
CA PHE A 266 11.02 2.99 0.21
C PHE A 266 10.60 4.12 1.15
N SER A 267 9.37 4.06 1.64
CA SER A 267 8.77 5.06 2.53
C SER A 267 8.64 4.59 3.99
N ALA A 268 8.75 3.29 4.27
CA ALA A 268 8.54 2.71 5.60
C ALA A 268 9.42 3.31 6.70
N MET A 269 10.59 3.86 6.35
CA MET A 269 11.52 4.43 7.31
C MET A 269 10.95 5.62 8.09
N THR A 270 10.15 6.46 7.42
CA THR A 270 9.61 7.72 7.93
C THR A 270 8.13 7.89 7.58
N ALA A 271 7.41 6.76 7.44
CA ALA A 271 6.06 6.77 6.89
C ALA A 271 5.10 7.67 7.67
N ILE A 272 4.98 7.47 8.98
CA ILE A 272 3.99 8.21 9.78
C ILE A 272 4.34 9.69 9.90
N GLU A 273 5.63 10.03 9.90
CA GLU A 273 6.11 11.41 9.90
C GLU A 273 5.72 12.12 8.60
N LEU A 274 5.85 11.45 7.45
CA LEU A 274 5.45 11.98 6.15
C LEU A 274 3.93 12.20 6.06
N TYR A 275 3.13 11.28 6.59
CA TYR A 275 1.68 11.50 6.68
C TYR A 275 1.35 12.67 7.62
N ALA A 276 2.05 12.81 8.74
CA ALA A 276 1.85 13.94 9.65
C ALA A 276 2.10 15.30 8.93
N GLU A 277 3.14 15.38 8.06
CA GLU A 277 3.37 16.56 7.24
C GLU A 277 2.21 16.86 6.28
N VAL A 278 1.66 15.83 5.63
CA VAL A 278 0.52 15.98 4.73
C VAL A 278 -0.69 16.55 5.47
N PHE A 279 -1.05 15.93 6.59
CA PHE A 279 -2.22 16.32 7.36
C PHE A 279 -2.04 17.68 8.03
N GLU A 280 -0.83 18.03 8.46
CA GLU A 280 -0.50 19.37 8.97
C GLU A 280 -0.65 20.43 7.88
N LYS A 281 -0.06 20.21 6.69
CA LYS A 281 -0.18 21.13 5.55
C LYS A 281 -1.63 21.33 5.09
N ALA A 282 -2.46 20.30 5.27
CA ALA A 282 -3.89 20.36 4.97
C ALA A 282 -4.74 21.00 6.11
N GLY A 283 -4.13 21.34 7.25
CA GLY A 283 -4.86 21.84 8.43
C GLY A 283 -5.79 20.80 9.08
N ALA A 284 -5.49 19.51 8.92
CA ALA A 284 -6.32 18.37 9.33
C ALA A 284 -5.55 17.35 10.19
N LEU A 285 -4.59 17.81 10.97
CA LEU A 285 -3.73 16.94 11.78
C LEU A 285 -4.52 16.10 12.81
N ASP A 286 -5.67 16.60 13.25
CA ASP A 286 -6.64 15.92 14.11
C ASP A 286 -7.27 14.67 13.45
N LYS A 287 -7.23 14.55 12.12
CA LYS A 287 -7.75 13.39 11.38
C LYS A 287 -6.71 12.30 11.14
N LEU A 288 -5.43 12.56 11.44
CA LEU A 288 -4.34 11.62 11.18
C LEU A 288 -4.54 10.28 11.91
N GLU A 289 -4.96 10.30 13.18
CA GLU A 289 -5.20 9.08 13.94
C GLU A 289 -6.30 8.21 13.30
N ALA A 290 -7.40 8.80 12.86
CA ALA A 290 -8.46 8.07 12.19
C ALA A 290 -7.96 7.41 10.90
N PHE A 291 -7.23 8.16 10.07
CA PHE A 291 -6.65 7.69 8.82
C PHE A 291 -5.62 6.58 9.02
N ALA A 292 -4.69 6.75 9.97
CA ALA A 292 -3.55 5.86 10.14
C ALA A 292 -3.84 4.62 11.00
N SER A 293 -4.77 4.72 11.96
CA SER A 293 -4.90 3.73 13.02
C SER A 293 -6.29 3.10 13.15
N LYS A 294 -7.34 3.77 12.65
CA LYS A 294 -8.73 3.32 12.89
C LYS A 294 -9.47 2.87 11.64
N ASN A 295 -9.39 3.65 10.55
CA ASN A 295 -10.21 3.41 9.35
C ASN A 295 -9.88 2.06 8.70
N GLY A 296 -8.59 1.74 8.54
CA GLY A 296 -8.15 0.46 8.01
C GLY A 296 -8.61 -0.71 8.90
N ALA A 297 -8.34 -0.64 10.20
CA ALA A 297 -8.75 -1.67 11.15
C ALA A 297 -10.26 -1.94 11.09
N ARG A 298 -11.08 -0.89 11.07
CA ARG A 298 -12.55 -1.00 10.96
C ARG A 298 -12.99 -1.64 9.64
N PHE A 299 -12.40 -1.23 8.52
CA PHE A 299 -12.74 -1.79 7.22
C PHE A 299 -12.35 -3.27 7.12
N TYR A 300 -11.19 -3.65 7.64
CA TYR A 300 -10.73 -5.05 7.70
C TYR A 300 -11.49 -5.89 8.75
N GLY A 301 -12.22 -5.25 9.67
CA GLY A 301 -12.95 -5.94 10.73
C GLY A 301 -12.04 -6.51 11.82
N ILE A 302 -10.90 -5.87 12.05
CA ILE A 302 -9.93 -6.21 13.10
C ILE A 302 -9.98 -5.16 14.22
N PRO A 303 -9.66 -5.53 15.49
CA PRO A 303 -9.64 -4.56 16.59
C PRO A 303 -8.59 -3.47 16.35
N GLU A 304 -8.84 -2.26 16.85
CA GLU A 304 -7.84 -1.19 16.87
C GLU A 304 -6.68 -1.60 17.80
N ASN A 305 -5.46 -1.11 17.53
CA ASN A 305 -4.32 -1.30 18.42
C ASN A 305 -4.58 -0.64 19.78
N THR A 306 -3.97 -1.14 20.84
CA THR A 306 -4.17 -0.62 22.21
C THR A 306 -3.03 0.25 22.71
N ASP A 307 -1.86 0.15 22.08
CA ASP A 307 -0.71 0.99 22.37
C ASP A 307 -0.67 2.24 21.48
N THR A 308 0.20 3.17 21.82
CA THR A 308 0.30 4.46 21.16
C THR A 308 1.71 4.77 20.72
N ILE A 309 1.83 5.67 19.75
CA ILE A 309 3.09 6.32 19.37
C ILE A 309 2.97 7.84 19.54
N THR A 310 4.08 8.51 19.79
CA THR A 310 4.11 9.98 19.90
C THR A 310 5.00 10.58 18.84
N LEU A 311 4.42 11.45 18.02
CA LEU A 311 5.16 12.30 17.09
C LEU A 311 5.48 13.64 17.77
N VAL A 312 6.66 14.14 17.51
CA VAL A 312 7.16 15.45 18.00
C VAL A 312 7.42 16.33 16.79
N LYS A 313 6.96 17.57 16.83
CA LYS A 313 7.29 18.59 15.81
C LYS A 313 8.75 18.98 16.00
N GLN A 314 9.62 18.23 15.38
CA GLN A 314 11.07 18.41 15.38
C GLN A 314 11.62 17.92 14.04
N SER A 315 12.39 18.79 13.38
CA SER A 315 13.05 18.44 12.13
C SER A 315 14.08 17.32 12.35
N GLN A 316 14.13 16.39 11.39
CA GLN A 316 15.16 15.38 11.28
C GLN A 316 15.62 15.24 9.84
N THR A 317 16.92 14.96 9.65
CA THR A 317 17.48 14.68 8.33
C THR A 317 17.30 13.20 7.99
N VAL A 318 16.71 12.91 6.83
CA VAL A 318 16.61 11.54 6.33
C VAL A 318 17.96 11.11 5.76
N PRO A 319 18.51 9.93 6.11
CA PRO A 319 19.75 9.44 5.55
C PRO A 319 19.71 9.42 4.02
N ALA A 320 20.86 9.68 3.38
CA ALA A 320 20.98 9.62 1.92
C ALA A 320 20.76 8.19 1.38
N SER A 321 21.18 7.18 2.14
CA SER A 321 20.94 5.76 1.89
C SER A 321 21.04 4.95 3.18
N VAL A 322 20.57 3.70 3.15
CA VAL A 322 20.73 2.72 4.22
C VAL A 322 21.19 1.37 3.64
N PRO A 323 21.85 0.50 4.41
CA PRO A 323 22.25 -0.83 3.95
C PRO A 323 21.05 -1.67 3.47
N TYR A 324 21.27 -2.42 2.37
CA TYR A 324 20.24 -3.29 1.77
C TYR A 324 20.90 -4.48 1.06
N GLY A 325 21.02 -5.62 1.76
CA GLY A 325 21.84 -6.74 1.30
C GLY A 325 23.28 -6.30 1.05
N ASP A 326 23.82 -6.60 -0.13
CA ASP A 326 25.16 -6.21 -0.55
C ASP A 326 25.25 -4.78 -1.11
N GLY A 327 24.16 -4.02 -1.08
CA GLY A 327 24.05 -2.68 -1.64
C GLY A 327 23.40 -1.66 -0.71
N GLU A 328 22.81 -0.66 -1.32
CA GLU A 328 22.16 0.45 -0.64
C GLU A 328 20.70 0.57 -1.06
N LEU A 329 19.88 1.07 -0.14
CA LEU A 329 18.49 1.47 -0.35
C LEU A 329 18.35 2.96 -0.09
N VAL A 330 17.73 3.68 -1.01
CA VAL A 330 17.49 5.12 -0.89
C VAL A 330 16.07 5.35 -0.37
N PRO A 331 15.91 5.90 0.84
CA PRO A 331 14.58 6.18 1.39
C PRO A 331 13.91 7.37 0.71
N MET A 332 12.58 7.43 0.81
CA MET A 332 11.84 8.63 0.40
C MET A 332 12.36 9.86 1.19
N CYS A 333 12.51 10.99 0.51
CA CYS A 333 13.12 12.22 1.05
C CYS A 333 14.60 12.09 1.44
N ALA A 334 15.34 11.13 0.89
CA ALA A 334 16.77 10.93 1.16
C ALA A 334 17.60 12.22 1.08
N GLY A 335 18.42 12.49 2.10
CA GLY A 335 19.26 13.69 2.22
C GLY A 335 18.49 14.99 2.53
N GLY A 336 17.15 14.94 2.56
CA GLY A 336 16.30 16.07 2.92
C GLY A 336 15.92 16.09 4.38
N GLU A 337 15.20 17.15 4.77
CA GLU A 337 14.63 17.29 6.11
C GLU A 337 13.12 17.03 6.09
N ILE A 338 12.61 16.37 7.15
CA ILE A 338 11.21 16.22 7.45
C ILE A 338 10.90 16.83 8.82
N GLY A 339 9.71 17.45 8.97
CA GLY A 339 9.41 18.30 10.13
C GLY A 339 8.88 17.58 11.36
N TRP A 340 8.70 16.26 11.30
CA TRP A 340 8.20 15.44 12.39
C TRP A 340 9.15 14.29 12.70
N THR A 341 9.16 13.85 13.95
CA THR A 341 9.98 12.72 14.43
C THR A 341 9.15 11.85 15.37
N VAL A 342 9.17 10.54 15.20
CA VAL A 342 8.58 9.60 16.17
C VAL A 342 9.50 9.48 17.38
N ARG A 343 8.92 9.61 18.57
CA ARG A 343 9.61 9.29 19.82
C ARG A 343 9.31 7.82 20.17
N TYR A 344 10.36 7.05 20.26
CA TYR A 344 10.34 5.63 20.64
C TYR A 344 10.56 5.44 22.13
#